data_06a82a39613d6caaffb698848f6a5bb8
#
_entry.id   06a82a39613d6caaffb698848f6a5bb8
#
_cell.length_a   1.000
_cell.length_b   1.000
_cell.length_c   1.000
_cell.angle_alpha   90.00
_cell.angle_beta   90.00
_cell.angle_gamma   90.00
#
_symmetry.space_group_name_H-M   'P 1'
#
loop_
_entity.id
_entity.type
_entity.pdbx_description
1 polymer ?
#
loop_
_entity_poly.entity_id
_entity_poly.type
_entity_poly.pdbx_seq_one_letter_code
_entity_poly.pdbx_strand_id
1 'polypeptide(L)'
;PDPLAEKYSSMSPYMYCGGNPINAIDVDGRSTWVVRAGKGKYEVVGGNLYDNDRNIYVGTLDKKNNKFTREYSIGITTSITSFYYCDAKEGPKWSEESIIDVNDRSGYEFLKKIMSQIPPMIDDYMLNARTGHRYDFKVTNGTDHEIEGIDIYRGMPVGVTDKGQVIFSSARDIGNITAGFIAGVNGMPWIPSRLAFDFYQGGIEGISTRNAEFYGWQLGYYNTSATQKRDNLMNSLGSAVMSLFKSFKNKKK
;
A
#
# COMPACT_ATOMS: atom_id res chain seq x y z
N PRO A 1 -17.63 0.55 13.53
CA PRO A 1 -18.80 0.26 12.69
C PRO A 1 -18.87 1.26 11.55
N ASP A 2 -19.35 0.82 10.39
CA ASP A 2 -19.56 1.66 9.22
C ASP A 2 -20.53 2.81 9.57
N PRO A 3 -20.18 4.08 9.31
CA PRO A 3 -21.09 5.21 9.54
C PRO A 3 -22.42 5.14 8.77
N LEU A 4 -22.48 4.34 7.71
CA LEU A 4 -23.66 4.11 6.89
C LEU A 4 -24.41 2.80 7.23
N ALA A 5 -24.04 2.11 8.31
CA ALA A 5 -24.63 0.82 8.70
C ALA A 5 -26.18 0.87 8.81
N GLU A 6 -26.75 1.98 9.24
CA GLU A 6 -28.21 2.15 9.31
C GLU A 6 -28.89 2.15 7.94
N LYS A 7 -28.19 2.58 6.89
CA LYS A 7 -28.69 2.57 5.50
C LYS A 7 -28.71 1.17 4.89
N TYR A 8 -27.94 0.25 5.45
CA TYR A 8 -27.79 -1.13 4.96
C TYR A 8 -28.11 -2.13 6.08
N SER A 9 -29.27 -2.01 6.69
CA SER A 9 -29.72 -2.79 7.85
C SER A 9 -29.73 -4.32 7.67
N SER A 10 -29.66 -4.79 6.42
CA SER A 10 -29.53 -6.22 6.08
C SER A 10 -28.09 -6.75 6.10
N MET A 11 -27.10 -5.89 6.29
CA MET A 11 -25.68 -6.25 6.32
C MET A 11 -25.06 -6.00 7.69
N SER A 12 -24.06 -6.81 8.05
CA SER A 12 -23.33 -6.58 9.30
C SER A 12 -22.61 -5.21 9.26
N PRO A 13 -22.69 -4.39 10.32
CA PRO A 13 -21.94 -3.13 10.43
C PRO A 13 -20.41 -3.28 10.34
N TYR A 14 -19.93 -4.50 10.37
CA TYR A 14 -18.52 -4.88 10.26
C TYR A 14 -18.19 -5.56 8.92
N MET A 15 -19.13 -5.62 8.00
CA MET A 15 -18.95 -6.24 6.69
C MET A 15 -18.26 -5.26 5.75
N TYR A 16 -17.04 -5.56 5.36
CA TYR A 16 -16.27 -4.79 4.38
C TYR A 16 -16.75 -5.12 2.95
N CYS A 17 -17.04 -4.09 2.15
CA CYS A 17 -17.45 -4.21 0.74
C CYS A 17 -18.60 -5.20 0.50
N GLY A 18 -19.57 -5.32 1.42
CA GLY A 18 -20.69 -6.23 1.27
C GLY A 18 -20.30 -7.72 1.24
N GLY A 19 -19.12 -8.07 1.76
CA GLY A 19 -18.57 -9.43 1.69
C GLY A 19 -17.98 -9.82 0.32
N ASN A 20 -17.86 -8.88 -0.60
CA ASN A 20 -17.28 -9.08 -1.94
C ASN A 20 -16.16 -8.08 -2.24
N PRO A 21 -15.03 -8.14 -1.52
CA PRO A 21 -13.94 -7.20 -1.66
C PRO A 21 -13.17 -7.30 -2.98
N ILE A 22 -13.44 -8.33 -3.79
CA ILE A 22 -12.82 -8.48 -5.12
C ILE A 22 -13.52 -7.59 -6.16
N ASN A 23 -14.85 -7.42 -6.05
CA ASN A 23 -15.65 -6.66 -7.00
C ASN A 23 -16.26 -5.38 -6.42
N ALA A 24 -16.24 -5.21 -5.10
CA ALA A 24 -16.70 -4.01 -4.42
C ALA A 24 -15.50 -3.26 -3.82
N ILE A 25 -15.29 -2.06 -4.29
CA ILE A 25 -14.29 -1.13 -3.75
C ILE A 25 -14.99 -0.33 -2.67
N ASP A 26 -14.32 -0.14 -1.52
CA ASP A 26 -14.77 0.80 -0.51
C ASP A 26 -14.87 2.19 -1.15
N VAL A 27 -16.07 2.77 -1.11
CA VAL A 27 -16.46 3.92 -1.95
C VAL A 27 -15.92 5.24 -1.40
N ASP A 28 -15.18 5.26 -0.29
CA ASP A 28 -14.57 6.46 0.28
C ASP A 28 -13.31 6.92 -0.50
N GLY A 29 -13.44 6.94 -1.84
CA GLY A 29 -12.39 7.40 -2.73
C GLY A 29 -12.03 8.87 -2.48
N ARG A 30 -10.75 9.19 -2.67
CA ARG A 30 -10.19 10.54 -2.51
C ARG A 30 -9.41 10.90 -3.76
N SER A 31 -9.94 11.85 -4.53
CA SER A 31 -9.23 12.28 -5.72
C SER A 31 -7.96 13.05 -5.37
N THR A 32 -6.89 12.79 -6.11
CA THR A 32 -5.62 13.50 -6.02
C THR A 32 -5.53 14.56 -7.11
N TRP A 33 -5.09 15.77 -6.76
CA TRP A 33 -4.92 16.89 -7.69
C TRP A 33 -3.44 17.12 -7.95
N VAL A 34 -3.10 17.22 -9.22
CA VAL A 34 -1.71 17.42 -9.66
C VAL A 34 -1.60 18.52 -10.71
N VAL A 35 -0.46 19.19 -10.75
CA VAL A 35 -0.09 20.12 -11.80
C VAL A 35 1.08 19.56 -12.61
N ARG A 36 1.25 20.01 -13.85
CA ARG A 36 2.37 19.59 -14.69
C ARG A 36 3.69 20.14 -14.14
N ALA A 37 4.65 19.25 -13.85
CA ALA A 37 5.99 19.59 -13.34
C ALA A 37 7.11 19.28 -14.35
N GLY A 38 6.77 18.77 -15.54
CA GLY A 38 7.70 18.41 -16.60
C GLY A 38 7.14 17.35 -17.53
N LYS A 39 7.95 16.87 -18.48
CA LYS A 39 7.52 15.81 -19.40
C LYS A 39 7.27 14.51 -18.66
N GLY A 40 6.00 14.13 -18.53
CA GLY A 40 5.58 12.92 -17.82
C GLY A 40 5.71 13.01 -16.28
N LYS A 41 5.91 14.23 -15.74
CA LYS A 41 5.99 14.47 -14.31
C LYS A 41 4.88 15.39 -13.84
N TYR A 42 4.31 15.07 -12.70
CA TYR A 42 3.17 15.76 -12.10
C TYR A 42 3.42 15.96 -10.62
N GLU A 43 3.25 17.18 -10.14
CA GLU A 43 3.40 17.54 -8.73
C GLU A 43 2.06 17.46 -8.03
N VAL A 44 2.00 16.80 -6.89
CA VAL A 44 0.81 16.75 -6.03
C VAL A 44 0.60 18.12 -5.39
N VAL A 45 -0.59 18.68 -5.55
CA VAL A 45 -0.96 20.01 -5.01
C VAL A 45 -2.19 19.97 -4.10
N GLY A 46 -2.73 18.77 -3.83
CA GLY A 46 -3.89 18.60 -2.99
C GLY A 46 -4.82 17.49 -3.45
N GLY A 47 -6.08 17.60 -3.08
CA GLY A 47 -7.11 16.64 -3.46
C GLY A 47 -8.45 16.92 -2.78
N ASN A 48 -9.42 16.01 -2.96
CA ASN A 48 -10.68 16.04 -2.26
C ASN A 48 -10.86 14.80 -1.40
N LEU A 49 -11.12 14.97 -0.10
CA LEU A 49 -11.25 13.89 0.87
C LEU A 49 -12.62 13.18 0.83
N TYR A 50 -13.61 13.74 0.10
CA TYR A 50 -15.01 13.36 0.23
C TYR A 50 -15.72 13.08 -1.10
N ASP A 51 -14.96 12.90 -2.21
CA ASP A 51 -15.57 12.77 -3.55
C ASP A 51 -15.72 11.32 -4.04
N ASN A 52 -15.42 10.34 -3.21
CA ASN A 52 -15.51 8.90 -3.55
C ASN A 52 -14.81 8.56 -4.87
N ASP A 53 -13.68 9.21 -5.14
CA ASP A 53 -12.97 9.13 -6.41
C ASP A 53 -11.49 8.86 -6.18
N ARG A 54 -10.92 7.88 -6.88
CA ARG A 54 -9.49 7.56 -6.82
C ARG A 54 -8.70 8.13 -8.00
N ASN A 55 -9.34 8.94 -8.83
CA ASN A 55 -8.65 9.53 -9.98
C ASN A 55 -7.58 10.52 -9.56
N ILE A 56 -6.50 10.55 -10.35
CA ILE A 56 -5.47 11.58 -10.29
C ILE A 56 -5.79 12.58 -11.39
N TYR A 57 -6.26 13.77 -10.99
CA TYR A 57 -6.65 14.81 -11.92
C TYR A 57 -5.52 15.80 -12.14
N VAL A 58 -5.15 15.98 -13.41
CA VAL A 58 -4.29 17.08 -13.85
C VAL A 58 -5.13 18.32 -14.01
N GLY A 59 -4.58 19.46 -13.64
CA GLY A 59 -5.27 20.73 -13.77
C GLY A 59 -4.38 21.92 -13.45
N THR A 60 -5.04 23.04 -13.18
CA THR A 60 -4.40 24.29 -12.76
C THR A 60 -4.88 24.70 -11.37
N LEU A 61 -3.93 25.11 -10.52
CA LEU A 61 -4.21 25.61 -9.17
C LEU A 61 -4.12 27.13 -9.13
N ASP A 62 -5.23 27.80 -8.89
CA ASP A 62 -5.25 29.22 -8.51
C ASP A 62 -4.91 29.34 -7.03
N LYS A 63 -3.64 29.61 -6.75
CA LYS A 63 -3.13 29.74 -5.37
C LYS A 63 -3.80 30.88 -4.57
N LYS A 64 -4.29 31.95 -5.25
CA LYS A 64 -4.93 33.08 -4.58
C LYS A 64 -6.30 32.73 -4.03
N ASN A 65 -7.06 31.95 -4.80
CA ASN A 65 -8.42 31.57 -4.45
C ASN A 65 -8.52 30.15 -3.91
N ASN A 66 -7.38 29.44 -3.77
CA ASN A 66 -7.29 28.01 -3.42
C ASN A 66 -8.26 27.15 -4.23
N LYS A 67 -8.33 27.43 -5.56
CA LYS A 67 -9.27 26.77 -6.46
C LYS A 67 -8.52 25.93 -7.48
N PHE A 68 -8.80 24.63 -7.51
CA PHE A 68 -8.28 23.70 -8.53
C PHE A 68 -9.29 23.53 -9.65
N THR A 69 -8.82 23.67 -10.90
CA THR A 69 -9.63 23.45 -12.10
C THR A 69 -9.12 22.18 -12.78
N ARG A 70 -9.95 21.13 -12.79
CA ARG A 70 -9.64 19.83 -13.41
C ARG A 70 -9.63 19.94 -14.93
N GLU A 71 -8.68 19.29 -15.57
CA GLU A 71 -8.58 19.18 -17.04
C GLU A 71 -8.84 17.73 -17.49
N TYR A 72 -8.05 16.77 -16.99
CA TYR A 72 -8.19 15.34 -17.31
C TYR A 72 -7.61 14.47 -16.21
N SER A 73 -7.90 13.15 -16.24
CA SER A 73 -7.30 12.17 -15.36
C SER A 73 -6.14 11.45 -16.05
N ILE A 74 -5.04 11.19 -15.32
CA ILE A 74 -3.92 10.34 -15.80
C ILE A 74 -4.06 8.89 -15.33
N GLY A 75 -4.99 8.58 -14.46
CA GLY A 75 -5.23 7.25 -13.93
C GLY A 75 -5.81 7.30 -12.53
N ILE A 76 -5.68 6.19 -11.82
CA ILE A 76 -6.21 6.02 -10.45
C ILE A 76 -5.10 5.62 -9.48
N THR A 77 -5.32 5.83 -8.19
CA THR A 77 -4.41 5.35 -7.13
C THR A 77 -4.69 3.90 -6.73
N THR A 78 -3.68 3.16 -6.26
CA THR A 78 -3.84 1.82 -5.67
C THR A 78 -4.67 1.85 -4.41
N SER A 79 -4.44 2.84 -3.56
CA SER A 79 -5.20 3.11 -2.34
C SER A 79 -5.69 4.55 -2.35
N ILE A 80 -6.78 4.80 -1.65
CA ILE A 80 -7.34 6.15 -1.45
C ILE A 80 -6.36 7.09 -0.71
N THR A 81 -5.32 6.53 -0.13
CA THR A 81 -4.36 7.23 0.71
C THR A 81 -2.94 7.25 0.13
N SER A 82 -2.77 6.90 -1.16
CA SER A 82 -1.43 6.85 -1.78
C SER A 82 -0.65 8.15 -1.64
N PHE A 83 -1.32 9.29 -1.80
CA PHE A 83 -0.71 10.63 -1.74
C PHE A 83 -1.26 11.47 -0.58
N TYR A 84 -1.62 10.80 0.50
CA TYR A 84 -2.28 11.39 1.65
C TYR A 84 -1.79 10.74 2.95
N TYR A 85 -1.68 11.51 4.01
CA TYR A 85 -1.32 11.02 5.34
C TYR A 85 -2.09 11.77 6.43
N CYS A 86 -2.14 11.19 7.63
CA CYS A 86 -2.68 11.86 8.80
C CYS A 86 -1.53 12.39 9.66
N ASP A 87 -1.40 13.69 9.75
CA ASP A 87 -0.52 14.33 10.72
C ASP A 87 -1.18 14.28 12.11
N ALA A 88 -0.40 13.96 13.15
CA ALA A 88 -0.93 13.80 14.51
C ALA A 88 -1.46 15.12 15.11
N LYS A 89 -0.99 16.28 14.63
CA LYS A 89 -1.37 17.61 15.16
C LYS A 89 -2.33 18.34 14.23
N GLU A 90 -2.12 18.23 12.91
CA GLU A 90 -2.81 19.03 11.91
C GLU A 90 -3.88 18.24 11.15
N GLY A 91 -3.99 16.94 11.44
CA GLY A 91 -4.98 16.07 10.79
C GLY A 91 -4.59 15.64 9.37
N PRO A 92 -5.59 15.39 8.51
CA PRO A 92 -5.36 14.88 7.17
C PRO A 92 -4.67 15.89 6.25
N LYS A 93 -3.61 15.45 5.57
CA LYS A 93 -2.80 16.23 4.63
C LYS A 93 -2.49 15.47 3.36
N TRP A 94 -2.42 16.19 2.25
CA TRP A 94 -1.85 15.68 1.00
C TRP A 94 -0.32 15.75 1.05
N SER A 95 0.34 14.84 0.34
CA SER A 95 1.80 14.85 0.15
C SER A 95 2.17 15.89 -0.93
N GLU A 96 1.87 17.16 -0.66
CA GLU A 96 2.17 18.26 -1.56
C GLU A 96 3.66 18.28 -1.91
N GLU A 97 4.00 18.75 -3.13
CA GLU A 97 5.34 18.75 -3.72
C GLU A 97 5.88 17.36 -4.13
N SER A 98 5.24 16.26 -3.72
CA SER A 98 5.62 14.93 -4.21
C SER A 98 5.38 14.80 -5.71
N ILE A 99 6.34 14.18 -6.41
CA ILE A 99 6.30 14.02 -7.86
C ILE A 99 5.79 12.64 -8.25
N ILE A 100 4.77 12.62 -9.12
CA ILE A 100 4.33 11.42 -9.84
C ILE A 100 5.03 11.41 -11.20
N ASP A 101 5.90 10.42 -11.43
CA ASP A 101 6.58 10.22 -12.72
C ASP A 101 5.97 9.03 -13.46
N VAL A 102 5.31 9.28 -14.59
CA VAL A 102 4.66 8.24 -15.40
C VAL A 102 5.68 7.30 -16.09
N ASN A 103 6.95 7.69 -16.14
CA ASN A 103 8.03 6.92 -16.75
C ASN A 103 8.81 6.08 -15.71
N ASP A 104 8.63 6.32 -14.42
CA ASP A 104 9.30 5.55 -13.37
C ASP A 104 8.73 4.14 -13.29
N ARG A 105 9.55 3.15 -13.57
CA ARG A 105 9.18 1.73 -13.56
C ARG A 105 9.67 0.99 -12.30
N SER A 106 10.38 1.68 -11.40
CA SER A 106 11.02 1.05 -10.24
C SER A 106 10.04 0.28 -9.36
N GLY A 107 8.87 0.87 -9.07
CA GLY A 107 7.84 0.22 -8.27
C GLY A 107 7.20 -0.98 -8.95
N TYR A 108 6.91 -0.87 -10.25
CA TYR A 108 6.39 -1.99 -11.03
C TYR A 108 7.39 -3.17 -11.05
N GLU A 109 8.66 -2.91 -11.34
CA GLU A 109 9.68 -3.95 -11.40
C GLU A 109 9.93 -4.58 -10.00
N PHE A 110 9.88 -3.77 -8.95
CA PHE A 110 9.97 -4.27 -7.59
C PHE A 110 8.81 -5.21 -7.23
N LEU A 111 7.56 -4.79 -7.45
CA LEU A 111 6.39 -5.64 -7.19
C LEU A 111 6.40 -6.90 -8.06
N LYS A 112 6.74 -6.78 -9.35
CA LYS A 112 6.88 -7.92 -10.26
C LYS A 112 7.92 -8.92 -9.75
N LYS A 113 9.08 -8.44 -9.30
CA LYS A 113 10.12 -9.28 -8.69
C LYS A 113 9.59 -10.02 -7.47
N ILE A 114 8.91 -9.33 -6.55
CA ILE A 114 8.33 -9.93 -5.35
C ILE A 114 7.28 -10.98 -5.71
N MET A 115 6.35 -10.66 -6.64
CA MET A 115 5.24 -11.54 -7.00
C MET A 115 5.66 -12.75 -7.85
N SER A 116 6.78 -12.68 -8.56
CA SER A 116 7.29 -13.77 -9.41
C SER A 116 8.25 -14.72 -8.69
N GLN A 117 8.76 -14.33 -7.54
CA GLN A 117 9.64 -15.18 -6.73
C GLN A 117 8.84 -16.13 -5.83
N ILE A 118 9.49 -17.21 -5.37
CA ILE A 118 8.96 -17.94 -4.20
C ILE A 118 8.83 -16.93 -3.07
N PRO A 119 7.64 -16.74 -2.50
CA PRO A 119 7.45 -15.72 -1.47
C PRO A 119 8.45 -15.93 -0.36
N PRO A 120 9.12 -14.87 0.12
CA PRO A 120 9.98 -15.00 1.28
C PRO A 120 9.14 -15.49 2.45
N MET A 121 9.76 -16.28 3.33
CA MET A 121 9.14 -16.64 4.59
C MET A 121 8.87 -15.38 5.41
N ILE A 122 7.82 -15.41 6.23
CA ILE A 122 7.38 -14.25 6.99
C ILE A 122 8.51 -13.70 7.87
N ASP A 123 9.31 -14.57 8.48
CA ASP A 123 10.46 -14.20 9.30
C ASP A 123 11.56 -13.51 8.48
N ASP A 124 11.88 -14.00 7.28
CA ASP A 124 12.83 -13.34 6.38
C ASP A 124 12.30 -11.95 5.94
N TYR A 125 11.00 -11.87 5.62
CA TYR A 125 10.38 -10.59 5.30
C TYR A 125 10.47 -9.61 6.46
N MET A 126 10.08 -10.01 7.67
CA MET A 126 10.11 -9.13 8.85
C MET A 126 11.51 -8.62 9.18
N LEU A 127 12.53 -9.44 9.01
CA LEU A 127 13.92 -9.02 9.21
C LEU A 127 14.39 -8.00 8.18
N ASN A 128 13.92 -8.09 6.95
CA ASN A 128 14.38 -7.29 5.82
C ASN A 128 13.39 -6.20 5.37
N ALA A 129 12.25 -6.03 6.07
CA ALA A 129 11.30 -4.93 5.89
C ALA A 129 11.59 -3.73 6.79
N ARG A 130 12.64 -3.79 7.62
CA ARG A 130 13.09 -2.67 8.46
C ARG A 130 13.60 -1.53 7.60
N THR A 131 13.58 -0.32 8.17
CA THR A 131 14.06 0.90 7.51
C THR A 131 15.45 0.69 6.90
N GLY A 132 15.58 1.02 5.62
CA GLY A 132 16.82 0.90 4.87
C GLY A 132 17.17 -0.51 4.38
N HIS A 133 16.37 -1.53 4.66
CA HIS A 133 16.59 -2.90 4.17
C HIS A 133 15.81 -3.17 2.88
N ARG A 134 16.15 -4.28 2.19
CA ARG A 134 15.72 -4.61 0.80
C ARG A 134 14.21 -4.57 0.51
N TYR A 135 13.34 -4.77 1.51
CA TYR A 135 11.89 -4.69 1.32
C TYR A 135 11.29 -3.34 1.68
N ASP A 136 12.08 -2.41 2.22
CA ASP A 136 11.65 -1.05 2.50
C ASP A 136 11.75 -0.16 1.25
N PHE A 137 10.90 -0.45 0.27
CA PHE A 137 10.93 0.22 -1.05
C PHE A 137 10.88 1.75 -0.94
N LYS A 138 10.17 2.30 0.05
CA LYS A 138 9.97 3.75 0.17
C LYS A 138 11.29 4.52 0.28
N VAL A 139 12.31 3.93 0.91
CA VAL A 139 13.63 4.57 1.09
C VAL A 139 14.75 3.89 0.29
N THR A 140 14.57 2.63 -0.14
CA THR A 140 15.59 1.90 -0.91
C THR A 140 15.40 1.96 -2.41
N ASN A 141 14.20 2.30 -2.89
CA ASN A 141 13.83 2.23 -4.32
C ASN A 141 14.11 0.88 -4.98
N GLY A 142 14.06 -0.21 -4.19
CA GLY A 142 14.35 -1.56 -4.65
C GLY A 142 15.84 -1.95 -4.66
N THR A 143 16.73 -1.10 -4.14
CA THR A 143 18.13 -1.42 -3.84
C THR A 143 18.27 -2.12 -2.49
N ASP A 144 19.47 -2.51 -2.10
CA ASP A 144 19.75 -3.15 -0.80
C ASP A 144 20.13 -2.13 0.31
N HIS A 145 20.06 -0.84 0.01
CA HIS A 145 20.44 0.22 0.94
C HIS A 145 19.51 1.43 0.82
N GLU A 146 19.48 2.22 1.88
CA GLU A 146 18.74 3.48 1.95
C GLU A 146 19.34 4.53 1.01
N ILE A 147 18.46 5.30 0.35
CA ILE A 147 18.80 6.46 -0.48
C ILE A 147 18.42 7.71 0.32
N GLU A 148 19.43 8.47 0.72
CA GLU A 148 19.23 9.69 1.50
C GLU A 148 18.40 10.73 0.74
N GLY A 149 17.42 11.33 1.44
CA GLY A 149 16.59 12.42 0.89
C GLY A 149 15.57 12.00 -0.16
N ILE A 150 15.37 10.69 -0.39
CA ILE A 150 14.35 10.23 -1.35
C ILE A 150 12.94 10.51 -0.81
N ASP A 151 12.07 11.04 -1.67
CA ASP A 151 10.68 11.27 -1.30
C ASP A 151 9.91 9.93 -1.19
N ILE A 152 9.38 9.65 -0.01
CA ILE A 152 8.61 8.43 0.28
C ILE A 152 7.22 8.43 -0.37
N TYR A 153 6.72 9.59 -0.77
CA TYR A 153 5.45 9.77 -1.47
C TYR A 153 5.61 9.93 -2.98
N ARG A 154 6.84 9.86 -3.53
CA ARG A 154 7.03 9.85 -4.99
C ARG A 154 6.11 8.82 -5.63
N GLY A 155 5.42 9.20 -6.70
CA GLY A 155 4.42 8.38 -7.37
C GLY A 155 4.93 7.75 -8.65
N MET A 156 4.45 6.55 -8.95
CA MET A 156 4.81 5.82 -10.16
C MET A 156 3.72 4.84 -10.59
N PRO A 157 3.66 4.47 -11.89
CA PRO A 157 2.71 3.46 -12.36
C PRO A 157 3.11 2.06 -11.88
N VAL A 158 2.15 1.29 -11.37
CA VAL A 158 2.34 -0.07 -10.88
C VAL A 158 1.51 -1.11 -11.63
N GLY A 159 0.60 -0.69 -12.50
CA GLY A 159 -0.25 -1.58 -13.28
C GLY A 159 -1.27 -0.85 -14.12
N VAL A 160 -2.18 -1.63 -14.67
CA VAL A 160 -3.36 -1.14 -15.40
C VAL A 160 -4.59 -1.94 -14.98
N THR A 161 -5.74 -1.30 -14.98
CA THR A 161 -7.03 -1.99 -14.77
C THR A 161 -7.45 -2.77 -16.02
N ASP A 162 -8.45 -3.64 -15.89
CA ASP A 162 -9.08 -4.34 -17.04
C ASP A 162 -9.67 -3.37 -18.06
N LYS A 163 -9.97 -2.13 -17.67
CA LYS A 163 -10.46 -1.06 -18.52
C LYS A 163 -9.35 -0.20 -19.14
N GLY A 164 -8.08 -0.57 -18.92
CA GLY A 164 -6.92 0.14 -19.46
C GLY A 164 -6.53 1.41 -18.72
N GLN A 165 -7.11 1.71 -17.56
CA GLN A 165 -6.68 2.83 -16.73
C GLN A 165 -5.36 2.50 -16.02
N VAL A 166 -4.41 3.44 -16.03
CA VAL A 166 -3.14 3.30 -15.33
C VAL A 166 -3.39 3.38 -13.81
N ILE A 167 -2.76 2.46 -13.08
CA ILE A 167 -2.79 2.44 -11.62
C ILE A 167 -1.47 2.99 -11.11
N PHE A 168 -1.54 4.04 -10.29
CA PHE A 168 -0.40 4.67 -9.65
C PHE A 168 -0.34 4.31 -8.17
N SER A 169 0.86 4.28 -7.63
CA SER A 169 1.11 4.09 -6.20
C SER A 169 2.21 5.04 -5.73
N SER A 170 2.13 5.49 -4.49
CA SER A 170 3.29 6.08 -3.84
C SER A 170 4.31 5.00 -3.47
N ALA A 171 5.57 5.38 -3.31
CA ALA A 171 6.62 4.46 -2.88
C ALA A 171 6.34 3.88 -1.48
N ARG A 172 5.71 4.67 -0.59
CA ARG A 172 5.23 4.20 0.72
C ARG A 172 4.23 3.04 0.54
N ASP A 173 3.25 3.21 -0.32
CA ASP A 173 2.22 2.19 -0.53
C ASP A 173 2.76 0.93 -1.20
N ILE A 174 3.79 1.04 -2.05
CA ILE A 174 4.46 -0.13 -2.63
C ILE A 174 5.05 -1.04 -1.54
N GLY A 175 5.66 -0.45 -0.51
CA GLY A 175 6.12 -1.21 0.66
C GLY A 175 4.98 -1.89 1.41
N ASN A 176 3.87 -1.17 1.63
CA ASN A 176 2.68 -1.70 2.31
C ASN A 176 1.98 -2.80 1.49
N ILE A 177 1.87 -2.64 0.16
CA ILE A 177 1.37 -3.68 -0.75
C ILE A 177 2.22 -4.94 -0.63
N THR A 178 3.54 -4.79 -0.56
CA THR A 178 4.46 -5.92 -0.41
C THR A 178 4.22 -6.65 0.92
N ALA A 179 4.06 -5.93 2.03
CA ALA A 179 3.75 -6.52 3.33
C ALA A 179 2.47 -7.37 3.27
N GLY A 180 1.41 -6.78 2.74
CA GLY A 180 0.13 -7.47 2.57
C GLY A 180 0.27 -8.71 1.68
N PHE A 181 0.94 -8.58 0.52
CA PHE A 181 1.14 -9.69 -0.41
C PHE A 181 1.86 -10.87 0.24
N ILE A 182 2.95 -10.64 0.96
CA ILE A 182 3.70 -11.67 1.68
C ILE A 182 2.82 -12.38 2.71
N ALA A 183 2.04 -11.64 3.50
CA ALA A 183 1.11 -12.25 4.45
C ALA A 183 0.05 -13.11 3.74
N GLY A 184 -0.50 -12.62 2.63
CA GLY A 184 -1.53 -13.31 1.85
C GLY A 184 -1.04 -14.63 1.25
N VAL A 185 0.10 -14.65 0.56
CA VAL A 185 0.67 -15.88 -0.05
C VAL A 185 1.10 -16.90 0.98
N ASN A 186 1.45 -16.47 2.19
CA ASN A 186 1.72 -17.34 3.33
C ASN A 186 0.45 -17.80 4.05
N GLY A 187 -0.73 -17.48 3.54
CA GLY A 187 -2.01 -17.97 4.05
C GLY A 187 -2.46 -17.35 5.37
N MET A 188 -1.84 -16.24 5.80
CA MET A 188 -2.29 -15.53 7.00
C MET A 188 -3.65 -14.88 6.76
N PRO A 189 -4.66 -15.11 7.61
CA PRO A 189 -5.92 -14.38 7.52
C PRO A 189 -5.72 -12.87 7.72
N TRP A 190 -6.60 -12.05 7.13
CA TRP A 190 -6.43 -10.60 7.16
C TRP A 190 -6.30 -9.99 8.55
N ILE A 191 -7.19 -10.37 9.49
CA ILE A 191 -7.18 -9.77 10.83
C ILE A 191 -5.86 -10.04 11.59
N PRO A 192 -5.34 -11.29 11.69
CA PRO A 192 -4.02 -11.53 12.24
C PRO A 192 -2.90 -10.79 11.51
N SER A 193 -2.94 -10.70 10.17
CA SER A 193 -1.95 -9.95 9.39
C SER A 193 -1.93 -8.48 9.79
N ARG A 194 -3.10 -7.87 9.89
CA ARG A 194 -3.25 -6.47 10.27
C ARG A 194 -2.70 -6.20 11.67
N LEU A 195 -3.01 -7.05 12.64
CA LEU A 195 -2.49 -6.93 14.00
C LEU A 195 -0.95 -7.07 14.04
N ALA A 196 -0.38 -7.96 13.22
CA ALA A 196 1.06 -8.12 13.12
C ALA A 196 1.72 -6.87 12.53
N PHE A 197 1.13 -6.23 11.51
CA PHE A 197 1.64 -4.98 10.94
C PHE A 197 1.61 -3.84 11.96
N ASP A 198 0.48 -3.65 12.67
CA ASP A 198 0.35 -2.64 13.72
C ASP A 198 1.39 -2.84 14.83
N PHE A 199 1.59 -4.08 15.28
CA PHE A 199 2.57 -4.41 16.30
C PHE A 199 4.01 -4.13 15.85
N TYR A 200 4.33 -4.50 14.59
CA TYR A 200 5.67 -4.32 14.02
C TYR A 200 6.04 -2.85 13.86
N GLN A 201 5.08 -2.00 13.56
CA GLN A 201 5.28 -0.57 13.35
C GLN A 201 5.21 0.25 14.65
N GLY A 202 5.00 -0.41 15.80
CA GLY A 202 5.03 0.23 17.12
C GLY A 202 3.73 0.93 17.53
N GLY A 203 2.61 0.60 16.88
CA GLY A 203 1.28 1.13 17.24
C GLY A 203 0.24 0.92 16.15
N ILE A 204 -1.00 1.33 16.45
CA ILE A 204 -2.10 1.28 15.49
C ILE A 204 -1.85 2.33 14.42
N GLU A 205 -1.39 1.90 13.25
CA GLU A 205 -1.31 2.78 12.10
C GLU A 205 -2.70 3.19 11.63
N GLY A 206 -2.79 4.44 11.23
CA GLY A 206 -4.00 5.00 10.71
C GLY A 206 -4.49 4.31 9.43
N ILE A 207 -5.69 4.67 8.99
CA ILE A 207 -6.34 4.21 7.74
C ILE A 207 -5.39 4.33 6.54
N SER A 208 -4.40 5.22 6.61
CA SER A 208 -3.49 5.55 5.50
C SER A 208 -2.60 4.41 4.99
N THR A 209 -2.33 3.38 5.78
CA THR A 209 -1.53 2.21 5.34
C THR A 209 -2.38 0.99 5.08
N ARG A 210 -3.48 0.86 5.81
CA ARG A 210 -4.37 -0.30 5.79
C ARG A 210 -4.87 -0.67 4.41
N ASN A 211 -5.22 0.30 3.58
CA ASN A 211 -5.78 0.03 2.25
C ASN A 211 -4.74 -0.55 1.30
N ALA A 212 -3.50 -0.06 1.33
CA ALA A 212 -2.41 -0.59 0.52
C ALA A 212 -2.02 -2.00 0.96
N GLU A 213 -1.91 -2.25 2.26
CA GLU A 213 -1.66 -3.59 2.83
C GLU A 213 -2.77 -4.57 2.46
N PHE A 214 -4.04 -4.14 2.57
CA PHE A 214 -5.18 -4.99 2.21
C PHE A 214 -5.21 -5.33 0.73
N TYR A 215 -4.92 -4.37 -0.14
CA TYR A 215 -4.80 -4.63 -1.57
C TYR A 215 -3.73 -5.68 -1.87
N GLY A 216 -2.55 -5.54 -1.28
CA GLY A 216 -1.48 -6.53 -1.40
C GLY A 216 -1.90 -7.91 -0.86
N TRP A 217 -2.53 -7.94 0.32
CA TRP A 217 -3.02 -9.17 0.91
C TRP A 217 -4.03 -9.90 0.01
N GLN A 218 -4.97 -9.18 -0.59
CA GLN A 218 -5.91 -9.76 -1.55
C GLN A 218 -5.19 -10.39 -2.75
N LEU A 219 -4.21 -9.69 -3.33
CA LEU A 219 -3.41 -10.22 -4.44
C LEU A 219 -2.70 -11.52 -4.06
N GLY A 220 -2.12 -11.60 -2.87
CA GLY A 220 -1.45 -12.80 -2.39
C GLY A 220 -2.43 -13.91 -2.03
N TYR A 221 -3.44 -13.59 -1.21
CA TYR A 221 -4.32 -14.59 -0.61
C TYR A 221 -5.23 -15.27 -1.61
N TYR A 222 -5.81 -14.53 -2.56
CA TYR A 222 -6.77 -15.10 -3.53
C TYR A 222 -6.09 -15.72 -4.75
N ASN A 223 -4.89 -15.28 -5.11
CA ASN A 223 -4.14 -15.86 -6.24
C ASN A 223 -3.27 -17.07 -5.85
N THR A 224 -3.22 -17.45 -4.57
CA THR A 224 -2.45 -18.59 -4.08
C THR A 224 -3.39 -19.73 -3.72
N SER A 225 -3.11 -20.96 -4.18
CA SER A 225 -3.93 -22.13 -3.87
C SER A 225 -3.94 -22.44 -2.36
N ALA A 226 -5.00 -23.10 -1.87
CA ALA A 226 -5.11 -23.47 -0.46
C ALA A 226 -3.97 -24.41 -0.01
N THR A 227 -3.52 -25.32 -0.86
CA THR A 227 -2.38 -26.20 -0.60
C THR A 227 -1.11 -25.39 -0.46
N GLN A 228 -0.81 -24.51 -1.42
CA GLN A 228 0.38 -23.66 -1.38
C GLN A 228 0.40 -22.73 -0.16
N LYS A 229 -0.74 -22.13 0.20
CA LYS A 229 -0.85 -21.30 1.42
C LYS A 229 -0.50 -22.09 2.68
N ARG A 230 -1.03 -23.29 2.80
CA ARG A 230 -0.74 -24.18 3.93
C ARG A 230 0.75 -24.51 3.99
N ASP A 231 1.35 -24.88 2.87
CA ASP A 231 2.75 -25.27 2.81
C ASP A 231 3.68 -24.07 3.09
N ASN A 232 3.35 -22.89 2.58
CA ASN A 232 4.07 -21.65 2.85
C ASN A 232 4.01 -21.31 4.36
N LEU A 233 2.82 -21.42 4.98
CA LEU A 233 2.65 -21.15 6.41
C LEU A 233 3.43 -22.15 7.27
N MET A 234 3.39 -23.43 6.95
CA MET A 234 4.12 -24.47 7.68
C MET A 234 5.64 -24.28 7.57
N ASN A 235 6.13 -23.89 6.41
CA ASN A 235 7.55 -23.57 6.20
C ASN A 235 7.97 -22.36 7.03
N SER A 236 7.16 -21.31 7.06
CA SER A 236 7.40 -20.10 7.86
C SER A 236 7.44 -20.40 9.37
N LEU A 237 6.50 -21.21 9.87
CA LEU A 237 6.47 -21.64 11.26
C LEU A 237 7.69 -22.51 11.62
N GLY A 238 8.07 -23.43 10.75
CA GLY A 238 9.27 -24.26 10.92
C GLY A 238 10.54 -23.42 11.02
N SER A 239 10.69 -22.43 10.16
CA SER A 239 11.83 -21.49 10.16
C SER A 239 11.88 -20.67 11.46
N ALA A 240 10.76 -20.12 11.89
CA ALA A 240 10.67 -19.34 13.13
C ALA A 240 11.06 -20.18 14.35
N VAL A 241 10.58 -21.41 14.46
CA VAL A 241 10.95 -22.34 15.53
C VAL A 241 12.45 -22.64 15.53
N MET A 242 13.03 -22.92 14.36
CA MET A 242 14.47 -23.18 14.23
C MET A 242 15.33 -21.97 14.58
N SER A 243 14.87 -20.76 14.26
CA SER A 243 15.52 -19.49 14.63
C SER A 243 15.53 -19.31 16.15
N LEU A 244 14.40 -19.57 16.82
CA LEU A 244 14.33 -19.56 18.29
C LEU A 244 15.30 -20.54 18.93
N PHE A 245 15.37 -21.79 18.47
CA PHE A 245 16.32 -22.77 18.99
C PHE A 245 17.78 -22.34 18.83
N LYS A 246 18.14 -21.72 17.70
CA LYS A 246 19.50 -21.16 17.48
C LYS A 246 19.81 -20.04 18.48
N SER A 247 18.84 -19.14 18.74
CA SER A 247 19.03 -18.03 19.68
C SER A 247 19.22 -18.51 21.13
N PHE A 248 18.52 -19.57 21.55
CA PHE A 248 18.71 -20.20 22.87
C PHE A 248 20.07 -20.89 23.03
N LYS A 249 20.59 -21.53 21.97
CA LYS A 249 21.93 -22.13 21.99
C LYS A 249 23.04 -21.08 22.12
N ASN A 250 22.89 -19.93 21.47
CA ASN A 250 23.90 -18.88 21.50
C ASN A 250 23.90 -18.06 22.81
N LYS A 251 22.83 -18.10 23.59
CA LYS A 251 22.78 -17.46 24.94
C LYS A 251 23.37 -18.32 26.03
N LYS A 252 23.72 -19.58 25.80
CA LYS A 252 24.34 -20.50 26.74
C LYS A 252 25.87 -20.65 26.57
N LYS A 253 26.45 -19.88 25.69
CA LYS A 253 27.89 -19.69 25.57
C LYS A 253 28.28 -18.26 26.02
#